data_d746128f33b2790384329935468495c0
#
_entry.id   d746128f33b2790384329935468495c0
#
_cell.length_a   1.000
_cell.length_b   1.000
_cell.length_c   1.000
_cell.angle_alpha   90.00
_cell.angle_beta   90.00
_cell.angle_gamma   90.00
#
_symmetry.space_group_name_H-M   'P 1'
#
loop_
_entity.id
_entity.type
_entity.pdbx_description
1 polymer ?
#
loop_
_entity_poly.entity_id
_entity_poly.type
_entity_poly.pdbx_seq_one_letter_code
_entity_poly.pdbx_strand_id
1 'polypeptide(L)'
;MIRFTGFDFDDTSRYSEYLGKCIQIPSELSPLKIFALRVITEEDDNMDVLRGYEAGLCWHKVLVGDNEYWAAPMGDWDLVDWKHVFEKNVPQGTTFRYVPEYLAKLWKKNMGSAVRITEDRDNWDYILSMDRLKDPESGTLEQFRRYRNVFQENYEYTIEEFSPDVFDELREFQTETEEDIENRISDSEAAHFFENGLLFVLDSWDAFPEAFKSLYGFLIKVDDECVAYVINERIDASNVIGTFFAARNEYEGINEFAYWLDAKRNSERGILTVNIMNDIGEPHIRDFKENLSPLVMLRKYTVTYSPDGSDDDAVVHSVEENGLHMSTVKNGSTLTVSLSGRLDINLAGKILDEIMKELEGIEQLIYDLSGLTYISSAGLRVLLTSFKEMKVREGKMTLKNVSDSVREILDMTGMSYIFEIE
;
A
#
# COMPACT_ATOMS: atom_id res chain seq x y z
N MET A 1 -3.37 8.11 -28.70
CA MET A 1 -2.24 7.79 -27.80
C MET A 1 -2.06 8.95 -26.84
N ILE A 2 -1.97 8.69 -25.56
CA ILE A 2 -1.86 9.69 -24.50
C ILE A 2 -0.52 10.41 -24.62
N ARG A 3 -0.54 11.74 -24.60
CA ARG A 3 0.68 12.53 -24.53
C ARG A 3 0.97 12.81 -23.06
N PHE A 4 2.03 12.21 -22.55
CA PHE A 4 2.52 12.44 -21.21
C PHE A 4 3.49 13.62 -21.15
N THR A 5 3.38 14.41 -20.08
CA THR A 5 4.28 15.52 -19.75
C THR A 5 4.54 15.52 -18.26
N GLY A 6 5.64 16.14 -17.82
CA GLY A 6 5.92 16.29 -16.40
C GLY A 6 4.78 16.99 -15.66
N PHE A 7 4.65 16.69 -14.39
CA PHE A 7 3.65 17.29 -13.52
C PHE A 7 4.14 18.68 -13.05
N ASP A 8 3.29 19.71 -13.15
CA ASP A 8 3.60 21.07 -12.75
C ASP A 8 2.64 21.53 -11.66
N PHE A 9 3.09 22.35 -10.71
CA PHE A 9 2.26 22.92 -9.64
C PHE A 9 1.11 23.75 -10.15
N ASP A 10 1.24 24.40 -11.31
CA ASP A 10 0.18 25.16 -11.96
C ASP A 10 -1.03 24.31 -12.38
N ASP A 11 -0.83 22.99 -12.47
CA ASP A 11 -1.89 22.04 -12.84
C ASP A 11 -2.76 21.55 -11.68
N THR A 12 -2.45 21.94 -10.44
CA THR A 12 -3.14 21.44 -9.23
C THR A 12 -4.66 21.60 -9.30
N SER A 13 -5.15 22.72 -9.81
CA SER A 13 -6.60 22.95 -9.93
C SER A 13 -7.26 21.98 -10.91
N ARG A 14 -6.62 21.74 -12.06
CA ARG A 14 -7.11 20.78 -13.05
C ARG A 14 -7.03 19.34 -12.54
N TYR A 15 -5.95 19.01 -11.87
CA TYR A 15 -5.76 17.73 -11.22
C TYR A 15 -6.88 17.44 -10.21
N SER A 16 -7.14 18.39 -9.31
CA SER A 16 -8.19 18.29 -8.29
C SER A 16 -9.59 18.14 -8.90
N GLU A 17 -9.85 18.75 -10.07
CA GLU A 17 -11.12 18.55 -10.79
C GLU A 17 -11.32 17.09 -11.22
N TYR A 18 -10.27 16.41 -11.70
CA TYR A 18 -10.36 15.00 -12.09
C TYR A 18 -10.40 14.06 -10.88
N LEU A 19 -9.64 14.38 -9.83
CA LEU A 19 -9.66 13.66 -8.57
C LEU A 19 -11.05 13.67 -7.93
N GLY A 20 -11.70 14.82 -7.92
CA GLY A 20 -13.06 14.98 -7.37
C GLY A 20 -14.16 14.22 -8.12
N LYS A 21 -13.87 13.66 -9.30
CA LYS A 21 -14.79 12.80 -10.05
C LYS A 21 -14.62 11.31 -9.71
N CYS A 22 -13.57 10.94 -8.98
CA CYS A 22 -13.30 9.56 -8.62
C CYS A 22 -14.25 9.09 -7.53
N ILE A 23 -14.85 7.91 -7.69
CA ILE A 23 -15.71 7.27 -6.68
C ILE A 23 -14.88 6.75 -5.50
N GLN A 24 -13.64 6.34 -5.77
CA GLN A 24 -12.67 5.87 -4.79
C GLN A 24 -11.35 6.58 -5.05
N ILE A 25 -10.73 7.11 -3.99
CA ILE A 25 -9.48 7.87 -4.08
C ILE A 25 -8.40 7.16 -3.28
N PRO A 26 -7.54 6.37 -3.95
CA PRO A 26 -6.34 5.81 -3.33
C PRO A 26 -5.40 6.93 -2.86
N SER A 27 -4.69 6.70 -1.77
CA SER A 27 -3.75 7.68 -1.22
C SER A 27 -2.63 8.05 -2.20
N GLU A 28 -2.28 7.17 -3.13
CA GLU A 28 -1.28 7.42 -4.18
C GLU A 28 -1.72 8.46 -5.21
N LEU A 29 -3.01 8.78 -5.27
CA LEU A 29 -3.54 9.86 -6.11
C LEU A 29 -3.62 11.22 -5.38
N SER A 30 -3.13 11.31 -4.15
CA SER A 30 -2.97 12.59 -3.46
C SER A 30 -2.08 13.52 -4.29
N PRO A 31 -2.50 14.75 -4.59
CA PRO A 31 -1.66 15.73 -5.26
C PRO A 31 -0.33 15.93 -4.54
N LEU A 32 -0.38 16.02 -3.22
CA LEU A 32 0.79 16.23 -2.40
C LEU A 32 1.78 15.06 -2.47
N LYS A 33 1.29 13.81 -2.40
CA LYS A 33 2.14 12.62 -2.49
C LYS A 33 2.84 12.55 -3.85
N ILE A 34 2.14 12.87 -4.94
CA ILE A 34 2.72 12.91 -6.28
C ILE A 34 3.80 13.98 -6.38
N PHE A 35 3.58 15.16 -5.82
CA PHE A 35 4.57 16.23 -5.81
C PHE A 35 5.79 15.88 -4.96
N ALA A 36 5.58 15.39 -3.75
CA ALA A 36 6.65 14.99 -2.86
C ALA A 36 7.51 13.89 -3.49
N LEU A 37 6.91 12.87 -4.08
CA LEU A 37 7.65 11.82 -4.78
C LEU A 37 8.50 12.37 -5.93
N ARG A 38 8.02 13.33 -6.70
CA ARG A 38 8.78 13.91 -7.82
C ARG A 38 10.07 14.61 -7.38
N VAL A 39 10.04 15.33 -6.28
CA VAL A 39 11.19 16.14 -5.84
C VAL A 39 12.22 15.31 -5.11
N ILE A 40 11.77 14.34 -4.34
CA ILE A 40 12.63 13.34 -3.71
C ILE A 40 13.52 12.65 -4.73
N THR A 41 13.08 12.58 -5.99
CA THR A 41 13.76 11.89 -7.08
C THR A 41 14.67 12.76 -7.91
N GLU A 42 14.62 14.09 -7.79
CA GLU A 42 15.61 14.98 -8.44
C GLU A 42 17.02 14.79 -7.86
N GLU A 43 17.15 14.28 -6.63
CA GLU A 43 18.45 13.95 -6.02
C GLU A 43 18.96 12.56 -6.42
N ASP A 44 18.04 11.61 -6.79
CA ASP A 44 18.35 10.23 -7.18
C ASP A 44 17.91 9.96 -8.64
N ASP A 45 18.34 10.66 -9.62
CA ASP A 45 18.21 10.53 -11.10
C ASP A 45 17.25 9.43 -11.71
N ASN A 46 16.41 8.73 -10.91
CA ASN A 46 15.78 7.48 -11.30
C ASN A 46 14.27 7.42 -11.24
N MET A 47 13.56 8.43 -10.76
CA MET A 47 12.08 8.41 -10.73
C MET A 47 11.49 9.68 -11.36
N ASP A 48 10.44 9.56 -12.17
CA ASP A 48 9.67 10.69 -12.70
C ASP A 48 8.19 10.35 -12.73
N VAL A 49 7.35 11.34 -12.47
CA VAL A 49 5.89 11.22 -12.55
C VAL A 49 5.38 12.08 -13.69
N LEU A 50 4.84 11.41 -14.71
CA LEU A 50 4.29 12.05 -15.89
C LEU A 50 2.76 11.98 -15.85
N ARG A 51 2.11 13.04 -16.34
CA ARG A 51 0.65 13.05 -16.53
C ARG A 51 0.24 13.29 -17.97
N GLY A 52 -0.94 12.81 -18.32
CA GLY A 52 -1.57 13.06 -19.61
C GLY A 52 -3.09 13.11 -19.48
N TYR A 53 -3.73 13.84 -20.37
CA TYR A 53 -5.19 13.99 -20.40
C TYR A 53 -5.74 13.43 -21.71
N GLU A 54 -6.56 12.40 -21.62
CA GLU A 54 -7.18 11.76 -22.78
C GLU A 54 -8.49 11.07 -22.36
N ALA A 55 -9.48 11.09 -23.24
CA ALA A 55 -10.79 10.45 -23.04
C ALA A 55 -11.54 10.88 -21.77
N GLY A 56 -11.41 12.13 -21.34
CA GLY A 56 -12.05 12.64 -20.11
C GLY A 56 -11.39 12.16 -18.82
N LEU A 57 -10.18 11.61 -18.91
CA LEU A 57 -9.39 11.08 -17.79
C LEU A 57 -8.05 11.80 -17.66
N CYS A 58 -7.55 11.87 -16.44
CA CYS A 58 -6.17 12.21 -16.12
C CYS A 58 -5.40 10.91 -15.85
N TRP A 59 -4.36 10.67 -16.61
CA TRP A 59 -3.51 9.49 -16.57
C TRP A 59 -2.18 9.81 -15.92
N HIS A 60 -1.66 8.88 -15.13
CA HIS A 60 -0.35 8.99 -14.50
C HIS A 60 0.53 7.84 -14.93
N LYS A 61 1.76 8.17 -15.24
CA LYS A 61 2.83 7.23 -15.57
C LYS A 61 3.99 7.52 -14.62
N VAL A 62 4.45 6.51 -13.93
CA VAL A 62 5.58 6.60 -13.01
C VAL A 62 6.74 5.83 -13.64
N LEU A 63 7.88 6.48 -13.73
CA LEU A 63 9.15 5.91 -14.18
C LEU A 63 10.02 5.68 -12.95
N VAL A 64 10.58 4.48 -12.80
CA VAL A 64 11.48 4.13 -11.70
C VAL A 64 12.67 3.39 -12.30
N GLY A 65 13.79 4.08 -12.51
CA GLY A 65 14.91 3.54 -13.26
C GLY A 65 14.50 3.10 -14.66
N ASP A 66 14.79 1.85 -15.01
CA ASP A 66 14.40 1.25 -16.29
C ASP A 66 12.93 0.70 -16.32
N ASN A 67 12.23 0.78 -15.19
CA ASN A 67 10.86 0.28 -15.07
C ASN A 67 9.83 1.40 -15.19
N GLU A 68 8.63 1.03 -15.67
CA GLU A 68 7.48 1.93 -15.67
C GLU A 68 6.23 1.23 -15.19
N TYR A 69 5.38 1.97 -14.50
CA TYR A 69 4.00 1.57 -14.25
C TYR A 69 3.06 2.76 -14.39
N TRP A 70 1.78 2.48 -14.56
CA TRP A 70 0.75 3.51 -14.59
C TRP A 70 -0.05 3.44 -13.29
N ALA A 71 -0.40 4.57 -12.71
CA ALA A 71 -1.38 4.61 -11.63
C ALA A 71 -2.81 4.55 -12.19
N ALA A 72 -3.79 4.29 -11.33
CA ALA A 72 -5.19 4.37 -11.70
C ALA A 72 -5.51 5.74 -12.32
N PRO A 73 -6.16 5.82 -13.49
CA PRO A 73 -6.55 7.08 -14.08
C PRO A 73 -7.67 7.74 -13.27
N MET A 74 -7.64 9.07 -13.14
CA MET A 74 -8.67 9.84 -12.45
C MET A 74 -9.73 10.35 -13.41
N GLY A 75 -10.97 10.43 -12.95
CA GLY A 75 -12.10 10.96 -13.69
C GLY A 75 -13.40 10.22 -13.37
N ASP A 76 -14.44 10.47 -14.18
CA ASP A 76 -15.72 9.76 -14.08
C ASP A 76 -15.63 8.43 -14.82
N TRP A 77 -15.35 7.36 -14.07
CA TRP A 77 -15.08 6.04 -14.62
C TRP A 77 -16.30 5.38 -15.28
N ASP A 78 -17.52 5.75 -14.89
CA ASP A 78 -18.75 5.16 -15.42
C ASP A 78 -19.10 5.71 -16.81
N LEU A 79 -18.56 6.84 -17.19
CA LEU A 79 -18.78 7.46 -18.51
C LEU A 79 -17.78 7.01 -19.58
N VAL A 80 -16.83 6.11 -19.24
CA VAL A 80 -15.72 5.74 -20.12
C VAL A 80 -16.03 4.44 -20.88
N ASP A 81 -15.88 4.46 -22.19
CA ASP A 81 -15.78 3.23 -23.01
C ASP A 81 -14.37 2.63 -22.83
N TRP A 82 -14.21 1.85 -21.78
CA TRP A 82 -12.91 1.30 -21.36
C TRP A 82 -12.25 0.46 -22.44
N LYS A 83 -13.01 -0.35 -23.17
CA LYS A 83 -12.47 -1.19 -24.24
C LYS A 83 -11.85 -0.33 -25.33
N HIS A 84 -12.59 0.65 -25.84
CA HIS A 84 -12.09 1.57 -26.86
C HIS A 84 -10.89 2.39 -26.39
N VAL A 85 -10.93 2.86 -25.14
CA VAL A 85 -9.86 3.68 -24.57
C VAL A 85 -8.56 2.87 -24.42
N PHE A 86 -8.63 1.63 -23.95
CA PHE A 86 -7.47 0.77 -23.83
C PHE A 86 -6.89 0.41 -25.20
N GLU A 87 -7.70 -0.06 -26.13
CA GLU A 87 -7.28 -0.42 -27.50
C GLU A 87 -6.57 0.74 -28.22
N LYS A 88 -6.99 1.98 -27.97
CA LYS A 88 -6.43 3.17 -28.62
C LYS A 88 -5.20 3.75 -27.93
N ASN A 89 -5.16 3.71 -26.61
CA ASN A 89 -4.27 4.55 -25.82
C ASN A 89 -3.31 3.80 -24.88
N VAL A 90 -3.60 2.56 -24.53
CA VAL A 90 -2.81 1.78 -23.56
C VAL A 90 -1.98 0.74 -24.29
N PRO A 91 -0.64 0.78 -24.21
CA PRO A 91 0.21 -0.26 -24.79
C PRO A 91 -0.07 -1.64 -24.15
N GLN A 92 0.06 -2.69 -24.97
CA GLN A 92 0.06 -4.07 -24.46
C GLN A 92 1.21 -4.27 -23.46
N GLY A 93 0.96 -5.01 -22.38
CA GLY A 93 1.92 -5.23 -21.32
C GLY A 93 1.93 -4.11 -20.25
N THR A 94 1.16 -3.02 -20.46
CA THR A 94 1.08 -1.96 -19.43
C THR A 94 0.57 -2.51 -18.12
N THR A 95 1.31 -2.25 -17.05
CA THR A 95 0.92 -2.56 -15.67
C THR A 95 0.43 -1.31 -14.97
N PHE A 96 -0.77 -1.40 -14.41
CA PHE A 96 -1.35 -0.40 -13.54
C PHE A 96 -1.19 -0.84 -12.09
N ARG A 97 -0.71 0.03 -11.23
CA ARG A 97 -0.64 -0.17 -9.78
C ARG A 97 -1.68 0.69 -9.05
N TYR A 98 -1.99 0.29 -7.83
CA TYR A 98 -2.90 1.01 -6.94
C TYR A 98 -4.31 1.21 -7.51
N VAL A 99 -4.77 0.28 -8.35
CA VAL A 99 -6.10 0.35 -8.97
C VAL A 99 -7.17 0.02 -7.93
N PRO A 100 -8.07 0.95 -7.58
CA PRO A 100 -9.09 0.69 -6.56
C PRO A 100 -10.10 -0.37 -7.04
N GLU A 101 -10.70 -1.05 -6.06
CA GLU A 101 -11.57 -2.22 -6.30
C GLU A 101 -12.68 -1.96 -7.31
N TYR A 102 -13.32 -0.81 -7.22
CA TYR A 102 -14.40 -0.45 -8.15
C TYR A 102 -13.91 -0.40 -9.60
N LEU A 103 -12.79 0.29 -9.84
CA LEU A 103 -12.22 0.42 -11.18
C LEU A 103 -11.70 -0.91 -11.71
N ALA A 104 -11.06 -1.72 -10.87
CA ALA A 104 -10.60 -3.06 -11.24
C ALA A 104 -11.76 -3.96 -11.68
N LYS A 105 -12.87 -3.96 -10.93
CA LYS A 105 -14.10 -4.67 -11.29
C LYS A 105 -14.71 -4.15 -12.59
N LEU A 106 -14.72 -2.83 -12.77
CA LEU A 106 -15.24 -2.18 -13.99
C LEU A 106 -14.42 -2.59 -15.22
N TRP A 107 -13.09 -2.59 -15.11
CA TRP A 107 -12.20 -3.05 -16.18
C TRP A 107 -12.40 -4.54 -16.48
N LYS A 108 -12.48 -5.40 -15.45
CA LYS A 108 -12.76 -6.84 -15.68
C LYS A 108 -14.07 -7.09 -16.39
N LYS A 109 -15.12 -6.33 -16.03
CA LYS A 109 -16.44 -6.43 -16.68
C LYS A 109 -16.39 -6.02 -18.14
N ASN A 110 -15.63 -4.98 -18.51
CA ASN A 110 -15.59 -4.42 -19.86
C ASN A 110 -14.60 -5.13 -20.78
N MET A 111 -13.50 -5.67 -20.23
CA MET A 111 -12.38 -6.18 -21.02
C MET A 111 -12.13 -7.70 -20.85
N GLY A 112 -12.80 -8.34 -19.88
CA GLY A 112 -12.71 -9.79 -19.71
C GLY A 112 -11.28 -10.30 -19.47
N SER A 113 -10.82 -11.21 -20.34
CA SER A 113 -9.47 -11.80 -20.29
C SER A 113 -8.36 -10.84 -20.71
N ALA A 114 -8.68 -9.73 -21.37
CA ALA A 114 -7.67 -8.74 -21.75
C ALA A 114 -7.04 -7.99 -20.56
N VAL A 115 -7.54 -8.17 -19.34
CA VAL A 115 -6.95 -7.65 -18.11
C VAL A 115 -6.75 -8.76 -17.09
N ARG A 116 -5.52 -8.86 -16.55
CA ARG A 116 -5.18 -9.67 -15.39
C ARG A 116 -5.19 -8.78 -14.17
N ILE A 117 -5.87 -9.21 -13.11
CA ILE A 117 -6.03 -8.45 -11.87
C ILE A 117 -5.45 -9.26 -10.73
N THR A 118 -4.50 -8.68 -10.01
CA THR A 118 -3.85 -9.27 -8.83
C THR A 118 -4.10 -8.37 -7.62
N GLU A 119 -4.49 -8.95 -6.51
CA GLU A 119 -4.69 -8.22 -5.25
C GLU A 119 -3.36 -7.69 -4.72
N ASP A 120 -3.39 -6.46 -4.20
CA ASP A 120 -2.21 -5.76 -3.68
C ASP A 120 -2.49 -5.37 -2.22
N ARG A 121 -2.48 -6.37 -1.31
CA ARG A 121 -2.91 -6.20 0.08
C ARG A 121 -2.05 -5.21 0.85
N ASP A 122 -0.76 -5.19 0.62
CA ASP A 122 0.18 -4.34 1.34
C ASP A 122 -0.05 -2.85 1.06
N ASN A 123 -0.72 -2.56 -0.05
CA ASN A 123 -1.07 -1.21 -0.47
C ASN A 123 -2.53 -0.80 -0.19
N TRP A 124 -3.33 -1.61 0.55
CA TRP A 124 -4.69 -1.20 0.89
C TRP A 124 -4.72 -0.03 1.87
N ASP A 125 -5.52 0.99 1.58
CA ASP A 125 -5.68 2.12 2.50
C ASP A 125 -6.68 1.83 3.61
N TYR A 126 -6.39 2.35 4.77
CA TYR A 126 -7.23 2.30 5.96
C TYR A 126 -8.07 3.57 6.06
N ILE A 127 -9.39 3.43 5.97
CA ILE A 127 -10.32 4.56 6.07
C ILE A 127 -10.92 4.57 7.46
N LEU A 128 -10.64 5.61 8.24
CA LEU A 128 -11.12 5.78 9.59
C LEU A 128 -12.37 6.65 9.63
N SER A 129 -13.29 6.35 10.55
CA SER A 129 -14.44 7.20 10.84
C SER A 129 -14.11 8.18 11.96
N MET A 130 -14.25 9.47 11.69
CA MET A 130 -13.96 10.51 12.68
C MET A 130 -14.92 10.44 13.87
N ASP A 131 -16.20 10.18 13.62
CA ASP A 131 -17.19 10.05 14.70
C ASP A 131 -16.91 8.87 15.64
N ARG A 132 -16.39 7.75 15.12
CA ARG A 132 -16.05 6.58 15.95
C ARG A 132 -14.80 6.81 16.79
N LEU A 133 -13.78 7.47 16.25
CA LEU A 133 -12.53 7.70 16.96
C LEU A 133 -12.63 8.83 17.97
N LYS A 134 -13.40 9.88 17.69
CA LYS A 134 -13.57 10.99 18.67
C LYS A 134 -14.34 10.54 19.92
N ASP A 135 -15.32 9.65 19.78
CA ASP A 135 -16.14 9.12 20.87
C ASP A 135 -16.02 7.58 20.89
N PRO A 136 -14.84 7.01 21.25
CA PRO A 136 -14.61 5.58 21.24
C PRO A 136 -15.43 4.90 22.35
N GLU A 137 -16.57 4.30 21.95
CA GLU A 137 -17.38 3.49 22.87
C GLU A 137 -16.65 2.20 23.28
N SER A 138 -17.19 1.47 24.23
CA SER A 138 -16.67 0.16 24.64
C SER A 138 -16.65 -0.85 23.48
N GLY A 139 -15.70 -1.77 23.49
CA GLY A 139 -15.55 -2.83 22.48
C GLY A 139 -14.24 -2.74 21.71
N THR A 140 -14.29 -2.72 20.38
CA THR A 140 -13.07 -2.78 19.52
C THR A 140 -12.08 -1.65 19.77
N LEU A 141 -12.51 -0.51 20.32
CA LEU A 141 -11.67 0.65 20.62
C LEU A 141 -11.32 0.81 22.12
N GLU A 142 -11.51 -0.23 22.93
CA GLU A 142 -11.19 -0.16 24.38
C GLU A 142 -9.70 0.07 24.64
N GLN A 143 -8.83 -0.63 23.91
CA GLN A 143 -7.37 -0.46 24.02
C GLN A 143 -6.96 0.94 23.55
N PHE A 144 -7.48 1.40 22.41
CA PHE A 144 -7.25 2.76 21.92
C PHE A 144 -7.63 3.81 22.96
N ARG A 145 -8.81 3.72 23.55
CA ARG A 145 -9.27 4.64 24.62
C ARG A 145 -8.37 4.58 25.85
N ARG A 146 -7.92 3.39 26.23
CA ARG A 146 -7.02 3.20 27.38
C ARG A 146 -5.71 3.95 27.17
N TYR A 147 -5.01 3.72 26.05
CA TYR A 147 -3.73 4.37 25.76
C TYR A 147 -3.88 5.88 25.57
N ARG A 148 -4.92 6.34 24.89
CA ARG A 148 -5.22 7.77 24.84
C ARG A 148 -5.31 8.40 26.25
N ASN A 149 -6.00 7.74 27.18
CA ASN A 149 -6.13 8.25 28.55
C ASN A 149 -4.80 8.25 29.29
N VAL A 150 -3.96 7.22 29.08
CA VAL A 150 -2.60 7.17 29.67
C VAL A 150 -1.81 8.42 29.30
N PHE A 151 -1.82 8.84 28.05
CA PHE A 151 -1.14 10.07 27.64
C PHE A 151 -1.74 11.29 28.34
N GLN A 152 -3.05 11.45 28.34
CA GLN A 152 -3.74 12.61 28.92
C GLN A 152 -3.56 12.73 30.44
N GLU A 153 -3.39 11.61 31.14
CA GLU A 153 -3.23 11.58 32.59
C GLU A 153 -1.77 11.81 33.05
N ASN A 154 -0.80 11.43 32.18
CA ASN A 154 0.62 11.46 32.57
C ASN A 154 1.39 12.68 32.08
N TYR A 155 0.89 13.37 31.03
CA TYR A 155 1.62 14.47 30.42
C TYR A 155 0.79 15.76 30.37
N GLU A 156 1.40 16.87 30.77
CA GLU A 156 0.89 18.21 30.46
C GLU A 156 1.30 18.57 29.05
N TYR A 157 0.34 18.89 28.19
CA TYR A 157 0.58 19.13 26.77
C TYR A 157 -0.06 20.43 26.28
N THR A 158 0.50 20.98 25.22
CA THR A 158 -0.08 22.07 24.44
C THR A 158 -0.25 21.66 22.98
N ILE A 159 -1.15 22.34 22.28
CA ILE A 159 -1.42 22.10 20.86
C ILE A 159 -1.12 23.36 20.09
N GLU A 160 -0.32 23.22 19.04
CA GLU A 160 0.01 24.33 18.12
C GLU A 160 -0.50 24.01 16.70
N GLU A 161 -1.08 25.01 16.04
CA GLU A 161 -1.62 24.80 14.67
C GLU A 161 -0.49 24.72 13.65
N PHE A 162 -0.65 23.82 12.65
CA PHE A 162 0.26 23.78 11.53
C PHE A 162 0.20 25.08 10.74
N SER A 163 1.31 25.81 10.72
CA SER A 163 1.51 27.07 10.01
C SER A 163 3.01 27.29 9.76
N PRO A 164 3.40 28.27 8.93
CA PRO A 164 4.82 28.58 8.72
C PRO A 164 5.60 28.89 10.02
N ASP A 165 4.92 29.30 11.09
CA ASP A 165 5.57 29.62 12.36
C ASP A 165 6.20 28.41 13.05
N VAL A 166 5.73 27.18 12.75
CA VAL A 166 6.22 25.93 13.35
C VAL A 166 7.16 25.11 12.43
N PHE A 167 7.51 25.64 11.28
CA PHE A 167 8.29 24.87 10.29
C PHE A 167 9.70 24.50 10.76
N ASP A 168 10.36 25.38 11.49
CA ASP A 168 11.70 25.09 12.00
C ASP A 168 11.66 23.97 13.04
N GLU A 169 10.64 23.94 13.89
CA GLU A 169 10.42 22.88 14.87
C GLU A 169 10.09 21.53 14.20
N LEU A 170 9.30 21.56 13.12
CA LEU A 170 9.00 20.35 12.34
C LEU A 170 10.24 19.79 11.63
N ARG A 171 11.13 20.65 11.12
CA ARG A 171 12.42 20.21 10.54
C ARG A 171 13.31 19.55 11.59
N GLU A 172 13.40 20.15 12.77
CA GLU A 172 14.18 19.58 13.89
C GLU A 172 13.62 18.21 14.28
N PHE A 173 12.30 18.11 14.49
CA PHE A 173 11.64 16.84 14.79
C PHE A 173 11.89 15.77 13.74
N GLN A 174 11.77 16.10 12.45
CA GLN A 174 11.97 15.16 11.35
C GLN A 174 13.41 14.65 11.31
N THR A 175 14.39 15.53 11.47
CA THR A 175 15.81 15.16 11.51
C THR A 175 16.15 14.25 12.68
N GLU A 176 15.58 14.51 13.85
CA GLU A 176 15.81 13.67 15.05
C GLU A 176 15.16 12.30 14.99
N THR A 177 14.11 12.14 14.18
CA THR A 177 13.37 10.87 14.02
C THR A 177 13.78 10.06 12.79
N GLU A 178 14.65 10.59 11.92
CA GLU A 178 15.09 9.98 10.66
C GLU A 178 15.64 8.56 10.87
N GLU A 179 16.62 8.38 11.75
CA GLU A 179 17.24 7.08 12.04
C GLU A 179 16.21 6.04 12.55
N ASP A 180 15.20 6.49 13.28
CA ASP A 180 14.11 5.65 13.78
C ASP A 180 13.18 5.18 12.63
N ILE A 181 12.93 6.01 11.62
CA ILE A 181 12.12 5.69 10.45
C ILE A 181 12.84 4.69 9.56
N GLU A 182 14.10 4.93 9.21
CA GLU A 182 14.93 4.03 8.41
C GLU A 182 15.00 2.61 9.00
N ASN A 183 15.10 2.51 10.32
CA ASN A 183 15.15 1.22 11.02
C ASN A 183 13.81 0.47 11.07
N ARG A 184 12.70 1.11 10.76
CA ARG A 184 11.34 0.55 10.91
C ARG A 184 10.64 0.24 9.60
N ILE A 185 11.06 0.86 8.51
CA ILE A 185 10.43 0.74 7.20
C ILE A 185 11.38 0.04 6.24
N SER A 186 10.98 -1.15 5.78
CA SER A 186 11.79 -1.94 4.84
C SER A 186 11.63 -1.51 3.38
N ASP A 187 10.52 -0.82 3.03
CA ASP A 187 10.28 -0.26 1.70
C ASP A 187 11.01 1.08 1.56
N SER A 188 12.04 1.12 0.72
CA SER A 188 12.87 2.30 0.52
C SER A 188 12.13 3.51 -0.04
N GLU A 189 11.15 3.30 -0.94
CA GLU A 189 10.33 4.38 -1.51
C GLU A 189 9.43 5.00 -0.43
N ALA A 190 8.82 4.15 0.42
CA ALA A 190 7.99 4.60 1.51
C ALA A 190 8.79 5.31 2.60
N ALA A 191 9.95 4.76 3.00
CA ALA A 191 10.84 5.39 3.98
C ALA A 191 11.22 6.78 3.50
N HIS A 192 11.72 6.89 2.29
CA HIS A 192 12.13 8.14 1.68
C HIS A 192 10.99 9.18 1.59
N PHE A 193 9.75 8.74 1.31
CA PHE A 193 8.60 9.65 1.35
C PHE A 193 8.32 10.17 2.76
N PHE A 194 8.39 9.32 3.78
CA PHE A 194 8.17 9.74 5.17
C PHE A 194 9.26 10.67 5.69
N GLU A 195 10.51 10.47 5.29
CA GLU A 195 11.66 11.29 5.65
C GLU A 195 11.62 12.67 4.97
N ASN A 196 11.48 12.67 3.66
CA ASN A 196 11.72 13.84 2.84
C ASN A 196 10.45 14.54 2.36
N GLY A 197 9.31 13.87 2.34
CA GLY A 197 8.05 14.43 1.83
C GLY A 197 7.57 15.64 2.63
N LEU A 198 7.67 15.62 3.95
CA LEU A 198 7.35 16.78 4.78
C LEU A 198 8.36 17.90 4.57
N LEU A 199 9.67 17.60 4.62
CA LEU A 199 10.72 18.60 4.42
C LEU A 199 10.55 19.32 3.08
N PHE A 200 10.24 18.58 2.02
CA PHE A 200 9.91 19.16 0.73
C PHE A 200 8.77 20.19 0.80
N VAL A 201 7.66 19.86 1.50
CA VAL A 201 6.54 20.77 1.67
C VAL A 201 6.98 22.05 2.38
N LEU A 202 7.72 21.92 3.48
CA LEU A 202 8.19 23.05 4.28
C LEU A 202 9.13 23.96 3.48
N ASP A 203 10.03 23.39 2.69
CA ASP A 203 11.01 24.13 1.89
C ASP A 203 10.41 24.79 0.66
N SER A 204 9.37 24.19 0.09
CA SER A 204 8.69 24.70 -1.11
C SER A 204 7.51 25.62 -0.81
N TRP A 205 7.15 25.83 0.46
CA TRP A 205 5.93 26.54 0.87
C TRP A 205 5.76 27.91 0.25
N ASP A 206 6.80 28.74 0.28
CA ASP A 206 6.76 30.10 -0.25
C ASP A 206 6.68 30.15 -1.79
N ALA A 207 7.20 29.10 -2.45
CA ALA A 207 7.17 29.00 -3.90
C ALA A 207 5.80 28.56 -4.43
N PHE A 208 5.09 27.70 -3.68
CA PHE A 208 3.84 27.05 -4.12
C PHE A 208 2.70 27.11 -3.09
N PRO A 209 2.39 28.28 -2.48
CA PRO A 209 1.45 28.36 -1.37
C PRO A 209 0.02 27.89 -1.74
N GLU A 210 -0.39 28.08 -3.00
CA GLU A 210 -1.70 27.62 -3.46
C GLU A 210 -1.79 26.08 -3.58
N ALA A 211 -0.68 25.40 -3.89
CA ALA A 211 -0.64 23.95 -3.97
C ALA A 211 -0.82 23.30 -2.58
N PHE A 212 -0.33 24.00 -1.54
CA PHE A 212 -0.39 23.50 -0.15
C PHE A 212 -1.58 24.01 0.66
N LYS A 213 -2.47 24.78 0.04
CA LYS A 213 -3.65 25.37 0.69
C LYS A 213 -4.64 24.34 1.27
N SER A 214 -4.60 23.10 0.78
CA SER A 214 -5.39 21.97 1.30
C SER A 214 -4.85 21.39 2.59
N LEU A 215 -3.60 21.74 2.98
CA LEU A 215 -2.94 21.20 4.15
C LEU A 215 -3.38 21.93 5.42
N TYR A 216 -3.58 21.16 6.46
CA TYR A 216 -3.84 21.66 7.82
C TYR A 216 -3.49 20.56 8.83
N GLY A 217 -3.25 20.96 10.05
CA GLY A 217 -2.88 19.98 11.07
C GLY A 217 -2.49 20.67 12.37
N PHE A 218 -1.75 19.96 13.20
CA PHE A 218 -1.29 20.45 14.49
C PHE A 218 -0.06 19.69 14.98
N LEU A 219 0.65 20.31 15.89
CA LEU A 219 1.70 19.74 16.71
C LEU A 219 1.20 19.51 18.13
N ILE A 220 1.67 18.44 18.76
CA ILE A 220 1.48 18.17 20.19
C ILE A 220 2.83 18.39 20.86
N LYS A 221 2.83 19.22 21.91
CA LYS A 221 4.05 19.59 22.65
C LYS A 221 3.94 19.19 24.11
N VAL A 222 5.02 18.67 24.65
CA VAL A 222 5.21 18.40 26.09
C VAL A 222 6.49 19.11 26.50
N ASP A 223 6.45 19.86 27.60
CA ASP A 223 7.58 20.68 28.08
C ASP A 223 8.17 21.61 27.01
N ASP A 224 7.29 22.18 26.16
CA ASP A 224 7.61 23.04 25.01
C ASP A 224 8.33 22.34 23.83
N GLU A 225 8.54 21.03 23.87
CA GLU A 225 9.12 20.24 22.78
C GLU A 225 8.04 19.53 21.96
N CYS A 226 8.18 19.48 20.64
CA CYS A 226 7.28 18.71 19.77
C CYS A 226 7.45 17.20 20.03
N VAL A 227 6.36 16.52 20.39
CA VAL A 227 6.34 15.08 20.63
C VAL A 227 5.52 14.31 19.59
N ALA A 228 4.66 14.99 18.86
CA ALA A 228 3.97 14.43 17.69
C ALA A 228 3.41 15.54 16.80
N TYR A 229 3.21 15.21 15.54
CA TYR A 229 2.45 16.06 14.62
C TYR A 229 1.49 15.23 13.77
N VAL A 230 0.41 15.88 13.30
CA VAL A 230 -0.57 15.35 12.36
C VAL A 230 -0.81 16.41 11.29
N ILE A 231 -0.62 16.05 10.03
CA ILE A 231 -0.88 16.94 8.90
C ILE A 231 -1.76 16.21 7.89
N ASN A 232 -2.90 16.81 7.60
CA ASN A 232 -3.93 16.30 6.73
C ASN A 232 -3.97 17.08 5.41
N GLU A 233 -4.23 16.39 4.31
CA GLU A 233 -4.57 16.98 3.03
C GLU A 233 -6.07 16.87 2.77
N ARG A 234 -6.76 18.00 2.61
CA ARG A 234 -8.18 18.01 2.29
C ARG A 234 -8.41 17.64 0.83
N ILE A 235 -9.14 16.56 0.61
CA ILE A 235 -9.49 16.09 -0.74
C ILE A 235 -10.81 16.67 -1.20
N ASP A 236 -11.83 16.70 -0.31
CA ASP A 236 -13.13 17.29 -0.56
C ASP A 236 -13.78 17.85 0.72
N ALA A 237 -15.08 18.10 0.68
CA ALA A 237 -15.80 18.66 1.82
C ALA A 237 -15.85 17.75 3.06
N SER A 238 -15.73 16.42 2.86
CA SER A 238 -15.98 15.42 3.90
C SER A 238 -14.83 14.42 4.12
N ASN A 239 -13.86 14.41 3.19
CA ASN A 239 -12.79 13.42 3.16
C ASN A 239 -11.42 14.08 3.13
N VAL A 240 -10.49 13.51 3.87
CA VAL A 240 -9.09 13.92 3.92
C VAL A 240 -8.17 12.70 3.82
N ILE A 241 -6.93 12.94 3.44
CA ILE A 241 -5.82 12.00 3.56
C ILE A 241 -4.93 12.48 4.70
N GLY A 242 -4.66 11.62 5.68
CA GLY A 242 -3.66 11.85 6.72
C GLY A 242 -2.28 11.62 6.13
N THR A 243 -1.69 12.68 5.60
CA THR A 243 -0.51 12.58 4.74
C THR A 243 0.77 12.44 5.54
N PHE A 244 0.91 13.21 6.61
CA PHE A 244 2.09 13.14 7.47
C PHE A 244 1.67 12.96 8.93
N PHE A 245 2.26 11.96 9.55
CA PHE A 245 2.11 11.68 10.97
C PHE A 245 3.41 11.11 11.51
N ALA A 246 3.92 11.68 12.58
CA ALA A 246 4.98 11.06 13.38
C ALA A 246 4.79 11.38 14.86
N ALA A 247 5.31 10.52 15.73
CA ALA A 247 5.25 10.65 17.16
C ALA A 247 6.46 10.01 17.84
N ARG A 248 6.92 10.60 18.94
CA ARG A 248 7.97 10.07 19.82
C ARG A 248 7.38 8.97 20.71
N ASN A 249 7.74 7.72 20.46
CA ASN A 249 7.11 6.55 21.10
C ASN A 249 7.49 6.38 22.58
N GLU A 250 8.43 7.12 23.10
CA GLU A 250 8.74 7.20 24.55
C GLU A 250 7.60 7.84 25.37
N TYR A 251 6.68 8.58 24.71
CA TYR A 251 5.48 9.11 25.34
C TYR A 251 4.34 8.11 25.22
N GLU A 252 4.10 7.32 26.27
CA GLU A 252 3.09 6.25 26.23
C GLU A 252 1.70 6.79 25.88
N GLY A 253 1.09 6.22 24.83
CA GLY A 253 -0.26 6.57 24.37
C GLY A 253 -0.34 7.79 23.44
N ILE A 254 0.79 8.36 23.03
CA ILE A 254 0.83 9.54 22.15
C ILE A 254 0.16 9.27 20.79
N ASN A 255 0.36 8.08 20.21
CA ASN A 255 -0.23 7.72 18.93
C ASN A 255 -1.76 7.75 18.99
N GLU A 256 -2.34 7.07 19.97
CA GLU A 256 -3.79 7.02 20.16
C GLU A 256 -4.37 8.39 20.54
N PHE A 257 -3.62 9.17 21.31
CA PHE A 257 -4.04 10.52 21.64
C PHE A 257 -4.04 11.43 20.41
N ALA A 258 -3.02 11.37 19.57
CA ALA A 258 -2.93 12.16 18.33
C ALA A 258 -4.08 11.81 17.37
N TYR A 259 -4.35 10.52 17.13
CA TYR A 259 -5.48 10.09 16.28
C TYR A 259 -6.84 10.48 16.88
N TRP A 260 -7.02 10.41 18.18
CA TRP A 260 -8.24 10.88 18.85
C TRP A 260 -8.43 12.39 18.66
N LEU A 261 -7.38 13.17 18.90
CA LEU A 261 -7.42 14.62 18.75
C LEU A 261 -7.71 15.03 17.31
N ASP A 262 -7.06 14.35 16.35
CA ASP A 262 -7.31 14.54 14.92
C ASP A 262 -8.77 14.25 14.56
N ALA A 263 -9.31 13.13 15.04
CA ALA A 263 -10.71 12.77 14.82
C ALA A 263 -11.68 13.81 15.39
N LYS A 264 -11.41 14.32 16.60
CA LYS A 264 -12.20 15.36 17.24
C LYS A 264 -12.20 16.65 16.40
N ARG A 265 -11.01 17.12 16.02
CA ARG A 265 -10.83 18.36 15.26
C ARG A 265 -11.41 18.26 13.85
N ASN A 266 -11.25 17.10 13.20
CA ASN A 266 -11.81 16.83 11.88
C ASN A 266 -13.35 16.77 11.92
N SER A 267 -13.94 16.12 12.92
CA SER A 267 -15.40 16.13 13.11
C SER A 267 -15.96 17.55 13.26
N GLU A 268 -15.29 18.43 14.01
CA GLU A 268 -15.68 19.82 14.17
C GLU A 268 -15.62 20.62 12.84
N ARG A 269 -14.75 20.20 11.90
CA ARG A 269 -14.64 20.75 10.53
C ARG A 269 -15.61 20.11 9.52
N GLY A 270 -16.46 19.17 9.97
CA GLY A 270 -17.39 18.45 9.11
C GLY A 270 -16.78 17.32 8.29
N ILE A 271 -15.52 16.91 8.59
CA ILE A 271 -14.87 15.78 7.97
C ILE A 271 -15.44 14.47 8.57
N LEU A 272 -15.85 13.56 7.69
CA LEU A 272 -16.45 12.28 8.07
C LEU A 272 -15.43 11.15 8.13
N THR A 273 -14.48 11.15 7.21
CA THR A 273 -13.47 10.08 7.11
C THR A 273 -12.08 10.63 6.85
N VAL A 274 -11.10 9.92 7.38
CA VAL A 274 -9.68 10.12 7.09
C VAL A 274 -9.11 8.84 6.50
N ASN A 275 -8.46 8.96 5.33
CA ASN A 275 -7.63 7.90 4.75
C ASN A 275 -6.23 8.01 5.37
N ILE A 276 -5.84 7.06 6.19
CA ILE A 276 -4.52 7.03 6.83
C ILE A 276 -3.48 6.19 6.05
N MET A 277 -3.68 6.10 4.74
CA MET A 277 -2.82 5.38 3.80
C MET A 277 -2.69 3.87 4.10
N ASN A 278 -1.79 3.20 3.39
CA ASN A 278 -1.52 1.77 3.48
C ASN A 278 -0.55 1.42 4.64
N ASP A 279 -0.30 0.12 4.83
CA ASP A 279 0.66 -0.40 5.81
C ASP A 279 1.99 -0.82 5.19
N ILE A 280 2.14 -0.69 3.86
CA ILE A 280 3.34 -1.04 3.07
C ILE A 280 3.88 -2.46 3.32
N GLY A 281 3.04 -3.36 3.82
CA GLY A 281 3.44 -4.72 4.19
C GLY A 281 4.12 -4.84 5.56
N GLU A 282 4.33 -3.73 6.29
CA GLU A 282 4.99 -3.73 7.60
C GLU A 282 4.05 -4.24 8.70
N PRO A 283 4.34 -5.38 9.35
CA PRO A 283 3.43 -5.99 10.32
C PRO A 283 3.07 -5.08 11.50
N HIS A 284 4.02 -4.32 12.01
CA HIS A 284 3.78 -3.44 13.16
C HIS A 284 2.89 -2.24 12.81
N ILE A 285 2.99 -1.72 11.56
CA ILE A 285 2.11 -0.65 11.05
C ILE A 285 0.71 -1.22 10.82
N ARG A 286 0.63 -2.42 10.25
CA ARG A 286 -0.63 -3.15 10.02
C ARG A 286 -1.38 -3.36 11.33
N ASP A 287 -0.73 -3.97 12.32
CA ASP A 287 -1.32 -4.24 13.63
C ASP A 287 -1.84 -2.95 14.28
N PHE A 288 -1.06 -1.88 14.23
CA PHE A 288 -1.48 -0.59 14.77
C PHE A 288 -2.72 -0.05 14.05
N LYS A 289 -2.71 0.00 12.70
CA LYS A 289 -3.82 0.53 11.90
C LYS A 289 -5.10 -0.30 12.02
N GLU A 290 -5.00 -1.62 12.11
CA GLU A 290 -6.14 -2.51 12.34
C GLU A 290 -6.77 -2.30 13.73
N ASN A 291 -5.95 -2.04 14.75
CA ASN A 291 -6.42 -1.70 16.10
C ASN A 291 -7.17 -0.37 16.18
N LEU A 292 -7.01 0.54 15.21
CA LEU A 292 -7.85 1.73 15.07
C LEU A 292 -9.27 1.42 14.58
N SER A 293 -9.59 0.15 14.30
CA SER A 293 -10.89 -0.33 13.87
C SER A 293 -11.43 0.42 12.64
N PRO A 294 -10.76 0.32 11.49
CA PRO A 294 -11.11 1.07 10.29
C PRO A 294 -12.56 0.84 9.87
N LEU A 295 -13.20 1.87 9.35
CA LEU A 295 -14.56 1.82 8.82
C LEU A 295 -14.63 0.90 7.60
N VAL A 296 -13.64 1.01 6.73
CA VAL A 296 -13.49 0.23 5.50
C VAL A 296 -12.02 0.22 5.06
N MET A 297 -11.63 -0.86 4.38
CA MET A 297 -10.36 -0.94 3.66
C MET A 297 -10.60 -0.57 2.20
N LEU A 298 -9.90 0.44 1.71
CA LEU A 298 -9.87 0.73 0.27
C LEU A 298 -8.92 -0.27 -0.40
N ARG A 299 -9.49 -1.34 -0.93
CA ARG A 299 -8.73 -2.41 -1.60
C ARG A 299 -8.14 -1.92 -2.90
N LYS A 300 -6.89 -2.28 -3.14
CA LYS A 300 -6.15 -1.92 -4.34
C LYS A 300 -5.62 -3.16 -5.04
N TYR A 301 -5.43 -3.03 -6.34
CA TYR A 301 -5.04 -4.12 -7.24
C TYR A 301 -3.97 -3.65 -8.20
N THR A 302 -3.12 -4.58 -8.60
CA THR A 302 -2.27 -4.45 -9.77
C THR A 302 -3.02 -5.04 -10.97
N VAL A 303 -3.09 -4.28 -12.07
CA VAL A 303 -3.79 -4.70 -13.28
C VAL A 303 -2.85 -4.64 -14.47
N THR A 304 -2.68 -5.76 -15.18
CA THR A 304 -1.88 -5.84 -16.42
C THR A 304 -2.79 -5.97 -17.63
N TYR A 305 -2.55 -5.16 -18.66
CA TYR A 305 -3.31 -5.18 -19.91
C TYR A 305 -2.65 -6.08 -20.96
N SER A 306 -3.33 -7.15 -21.39
CA SER A 306 -2.88 -8.12 -22.37
C SER A 306 -4.02 -8.46 -23.34
N PRO A 307 -4.25 -7.64 -24.39
CA PRO A 307 -5.41 -7.77 -25.28
C PRO A 307 -5.47 -9.09 -26.06
N ASP A 308 -4.31 -9.69 -26.34
CA ASP A 308 -4.23 -10.94 -27.12
C ASP A 308 -4.56 -12.20 -26.31
N GLY A 309 -4.86 -12.04 -25.03
CA GLY A 309 -5.12 -13.18 -24.12
C GLY A 309 -3.95 -14.17 -24.04
N SER A 310 -2.77 -13.73 -24.44
CA SER A 310 -1.57 -14.59 -24.60
C SER A 310 -0.90 -14.94 -23.27
N ASP A 311 -1.42 -14.44 -22.18
CA ASP A 311 -1.14 -15.01 -20.84
C ASP A 311 -2.47 -15.60 -20.34
N ASP A 312 -2.58 -16.88 -20.56
CA ASP A 312 -3.67 -17.79 -20.19
C ASP A 312 -4.40 -17.40 -18.90
N ASP A 313 -5.66 -17.82 -18.79
CA ASP A 313 -6.54 -17.79 -17.62
C ASP A 313 -5.82 -18.07 -16.29
N ALA A 314 -4.94 -17.16 -15.89
CA ALA A 314 -4.28 -17.22 -14.59
C ALA A 314 -5.32 -16.87 -13.52
N VAL A 315 -5.97 -17.88 -13.00
CA VAL A 315 -6.77 -17.76 -11.78
C VAL A 315 -5.80 -17.50 -10.65
N VAL A 316 -5.84 -16.31 -10.07
CA VAL A 316 -5.03 -15.99 -8.89
C VAL A 316 -5.90 -16.20 -7.66
N HIS A 317 -5.56 -17.20 -6.87
CA HIS A 317 -6.08 -17.35 -5.51
C HIS A 317 -5.02 -16.84 -4.53
N SER A 318 -5.42 -16.04 -3.58
CA SER A 318 -4.54 -15.60 -2.51
C SER A 318 -5.11 -15.99 -1.14
N VAL A 319 -4.24 -16.44 -0.26
CA VAL A 319 -4.53 -16.72 1.15
C VAL A 319 -3.53 -15.94 1.97
N GLU A 320 -4.04 -15.07 2.83
CA GLU A 320 -3.21 -14.36 3.81
C GLU A 320 -3.73 -14.69 5.20
N GLU A 321 -2.86 -15.19 6.05
CA GLU A 321 -3.20 -15.53 7.43
C GLU A 321 -1.95 -15.61 8.30
N ASN A 322 -1.98 -14.94 9.46
CA ASN A 322 -0.93 -14.99 10.49
C ASN A 322 0.49 -14.70 9.98
N GLY A 323 0.62 -13.70 9.07
CA GLY A 323 1.92 -13.30 8.53
C GLY A 323 2.51 -14.27 7.48
N LEU A 324 1.69 -15.15 6.92
CA LEU A 324 1.97 -15.89 5.70
C LEU A 324 1.06 -15.43 4.60
N HIS A 325 1.63 -15.08 3.48
CA HIS A 325 0.92 -14.81 2.24
C HIS A 325 1.21 -15.92 1.23
N MET A 326 0.16 -16.52 0.66
CA MET A 326 0.24 -17.44 -0.47
C MET A 326 -0.54 -16.85 -1.64
N SER A 327 0.04 -16.86 -2.81
CA SER A 327 -0.69 -16.64 -4.05
C SER A 327 -0.43 -17.76 -5.05
N THR A 328 -1.45 -18.14 -5.81
CA THR A 328 -1.34 -19.12 -6.87
C THR A 328 -1.66 -18.52 -8.21
N VAL A 329 -0.88 -18.88 -9.22
CA VAL A 329 -1.08 -18.44 -10.61
C VAL A 329 -1.08 -19.70 -11.48
N LYS A 330 -2.24 -19.99 -12.08
CA LYS A 330 -2.38 -21.10 -13.04
C LYS A 330 -2.24 -20.57 -14.46
N ASN A 331 -1.28 -21.11 -15.20
CA ASN A 331 -1.00 -20.74 -16.57
C ASN A 331 -0.92 -22.03 -17.41
N GLY A 332 -2.00 -22.35 -18.14
CA GLY A 332 -2.15 -23.62 -18.84
C GLY A 332 -2.02 -24.81 -17.89
N SER A 333 -1.03 -25.68 -18.12
CA SER A 333 -0.71 -26.81 -17.25
C SER A 333 0.35 -26.51 -16.18
N THR A 334 0.72 -25.22 -16.01
CA THR A 334 1.67 -24.77 -15.00
C THR A 334 0.94 -24.07 -13.88
N LEU A 335 1.19 -24.47 -12.62
CA LEU A 335 0.75 -23.79 -11.40
C LEU A 335 1.97 -23.20 -10.70
N THR A 336 2.00 -21.88 -10.51
CA THR A 336 3.00 -21.21 -9.68
C THR A 336 2.37 -20.86 -8.34
N VAL A 337 3.02 -21.28 -7.25
CA VAL A 337 2.65 -20.97 -5.86
C VAL A 337 3.73 -20.11 -5.28
N SER A 338 3.42 -18.83 -5.02
CA SER A 338 4.33 -17.90 -4.35
C SER A 338 4.01 -17.85 -2.86
N LEU A 339 5.04 -17.99 -2.02
CA LEU A 339 4.93 -17.96 -0.56
C LEU A 339 5.82 -16.85 0.00
N SER A 340 5.26 -16.01 0.87
CA SER A 340 6.01 -15.01 1.62
C SER A 340 5.65 -15.02 3.10
N GLY A 341 6.60 -14.62 3.96
CA GLY A 341 6.44 -14.65 5.41
C GLY A 341 6.89 -15.98 6.04
N ARG A 342 6.11 -16.57 6.95
CA ARG A 342 6.49 -17.74 7.75
C ARG A 342 5.51 -18.89 7.56
N LEU A 343 5.96 -20.01 6.99
CA LEU A 343 5.15 -21.23 6.85
C LEU A 343 5.32 -22.13 8.09
N ASP A 344 4.48 -21.92 9.06
CA ASP A 344 4.49 -22.63 10.34
C ASP A 344 3.49 -23.80 10.40
N ILE A 345 3.40 -24.44 11.58
CA ILE A 345 2.55 -25.62 11.80
C ILE A 345 1.05 -25.30 11.70
N ASN A 346 0.65 -24.06 12.02
CA ASN A 346 -0.76 -23.68 12.10
C ASN A 346 -1.37 -23.51 10.70
N LEU A 347 -0.56 -23.09 9.74
CA LEU A 347 -0.99 -22.75 8.39
C LEU A 347 -0.73 -23.85 7.36
N ALA A 348 0.25 -24.72 7.63
CA ALA A 348 0.69 -25.76 6.68
C ALA A 348 -0.45 -26.64 6.16
N GLY A 349 -1.40 -27.02 7.01
CA GLY A 349 -2.55 -27.85 6.61
C GLY A 349 -3.46 -27.12 5.62
N LYS A 350 -3.82 -25.87 5.94
CA LYS A 350 -4.69 -25.04 5.08
C LYS A 350 -4.05 -24.76 3.73
N ILE A 351 -2.77 -24.39 3.72
CA ILE A 351 -1.99 -24.15 2.49
C ILE A 351 -1.97 -25.41 1.61
N LEU A 352 -1.74 -26.57 2.21
CA LEU A 352 -1.74 -27.83 1.46
C LEU A 352 -3.11 -28.08 0.82
N ASP A 353 -4.19 -27.91 1.57
CA ASP A 353 -5.55 -28.15 1.08
C ASP A 353 -5.90 -27.22 -0.09
N GLU A 354 -5.50 -25.95 -0.04
CA GLU A 354 -5.71 -25.01 -1.15
C GLU A 354 -4.91 -25.41 -2.39
N ILE A 355 -3.63 -25.75 -2.24
CA ILE A 355 -2.80 -26.19 -3.37
C ILE A 355 -3.37 -27.46 -4.02
N MET A 356 -3.80 -28.44 -3.19
CA MET A 356 -4.33 -29.71 -3.70
C MET A 356 -5.59 -29.52 -4.57
N LYS A 357 -6.43 -28.52 -4.28
CA LYS A 357 -7.62 -28.19 -5.08
C LYS A 357 -7.27 -27.71 -6.49
N GLU A 358 -6.10 -27.10 -6.65
CA GLU A 358 -5.69 -26.48 -7.91
C GLU A 358 -4.85 -27.38 -8.81
N LEU A 359 -4.44 -28.56 -8.33
CA LEU A 359 -3.56 -29.47 -9.09
C LEU A 359 -4.24 -30.24 -10.24
N GLU A 360 -5.54 -30.07 -10.45
CA GLU A 360 -6.21 -30.75 -11.56
C GLU A 360 -5.75 -30.17 -12.92
N GLY A 361 -5.21 -31.04 -13.77
CA GLY A 361 -4.67 -30.66 -15.10
C GLY A 361 -3.32 -29.96 -15.05
N ILE A 362 -2.61 -29.99 -13.89
CA ILE A 362 -1.27 -29.39 -13.77
C ILE A 362 -0.19 -30.44 -14.06
N GLU A 363 0.71 -30.10 -14.98
CA GLU A 363 1.91 -30.86 -15.34
C GLU A 363 3.18 -30.29 -14.71
N GLN A 364 3.19 -28.98 -14.40
CA GLN A 364 4.31 -28.31 -13.75
C GLN A 364 3.85 -27.46 -12.56
N LEU A 365 4.41 -27.74 -11.39
CA LEU A 365 4.21 -26.98 -10.16
C LEU A 365 5.49 -26.22 -9.81
N ILE A 366 5.40 -24.92 -9.71
CA ILE A 366 6.53 -24.05 -9.32
C ILE A 366 6.20 -23.42 -7.97
N TYR A 367 7.11 -23.56 -7.01
CA TYR A 367 7.08 -22.79 -5.78
C TYR A 367 8.07 -21.64 -5.90
N ASP A 368 7.59 -20.41 -5.86
CA ASP A 368 8.42 -19.22 -5.68
C ASP A 368 8.50 -18.90 -4.18
N LEU A 369 9.70 -19.04 -3.64
CA LEU A 369 9.98 -18.86 -2.21
C LEU A 369 10.79 -17.61 -1.90
N SER A 370 10.79 -16.63 -2.83
CA SER A 370 11.55 -15.37 -2.71
C SER A 370 11.20 -14.59 -1.44
N GLY A 371 9.92 -14.60 -1.04
CA GLY A 371 9.43 -13.93 0.16
C GLY A 371 9.40 -14.80 1.42
N LEU A 372 9.73 -16.10 1.33
CA LEU A 372 9.63 -17.01 2.48
C LEU A 372 10.85 -16.87 3.41
N THR A 373 10.61 -16.41 4.63
CA THR A 373 11.66 -16.15 5.63
C THR A 373 11.86 -17.33 6.61
N TYR A 374 10.87 -18.23 6.72
CA TYR A 374 10.95 -19.39 7.61
C TYR A 374 10.04 -20.52 7.13
N ILE A 375 10.49 -21.76 7.29
CA ILE A 375 9.70 -22.96 7.05
C ILE A 375 9.85 -23.94 8.21
N SER A 376 8.72 -24.39 8.76
CA SER A 376 8.67 -25.41 9.81
C SER A 376 8.70 -26.84 9.22
N SER A 377 8.83 -27.85 10.08
CA SER A 377 8.69 -29.26 9.65
C SER A 377 7.31 -29.56 9.02
N ALA A 378 6.26 -28.86 9.43
CA ALA A 378 4.95 -28.97 8.82
C ALA A 378 4.92 -28.29 7.43
N GLY A 379 5.61 -27.15 7.27
CA GLY A 379 5.81 -26.50 5.97
C GLY A 379 6.62 -27.37 5.00
N LEU A 380 7.68 -27.99 5.47
CA LEU A 380 8.43 -28.99 4.67
C LEU A 380 7.55 -30.15 4.21
N ARG A 381 6.58 -30.56 5.03
CA ARG A 381 5.59 -31.59 4.66
C ARG A 381 4.69 -31.12 3.53
N VAL A 382 4.33 -29.81 3.47
CA VAL A 382 3.56 -29.24 2.34
C VAL A 382 4.34 -29.47 1.05
N LEU A 383 5.61 -29.05 0.99
CA LEU A 383 6.45 -29.22 -0.20
C LEU A 383 6.60 -30.71 -0.58
N LEU A 384 6.85 -31.56 0.40
CA LEU A 384 7.04 -33.02 0.16
C LEU A 384 5.73 -33.68 -0.33
N THR A 385 4.57 -33.28 0.21
CA THR A 385 3.28 -33.83 -0.21
C THR A 385 2.93 -33.37 -1.62
N SER A 386 3.13 -32.10 -1.92
CA SER A 386 2.96 -31.55 -3.27
C SER A 386 3.86 -32.25 -4.29
N PHE A 387 5.13 -32.47 -3.93
CA PHE A 387 6.06 -33.20 -4.78
C PHE A 387 5.62 -34.63 -5.07
N LYS A 388 5.15 -35.36 -4.04
CA LYS A 388 4.63 -36.74 -4.20
C LYS A 388 3.41 -36.77 -5.10
N GLU A 389 2.50 -35.82 -4.92
CA GLU A 389 1.30 -35.73 -5.73
C GLU A 389 1.64 -35.42 -7.21
N MET A 390 2.57 -34.52 -7.47
CA MET A 390 3.05 -34.23 -8.83
C MET A 390 3.70 -35.45 -9.45
N LYS A 391 4.47 -36.23 -8.67
CA LYS A 391 5.06 -37.51 -9.14
C LYS A 391 3.99 -38.54 -9.51
N VAL A 392 2.91 -38.65 -8.73
CA VAL A 392 1.78 -39.56 -9.03
C VAL A 392 1.08 -39.14 -10.34
N ARG A 393 1.06 -37.86 -10.64
CA ARG A 393 0.48 -37.27 -11.87
C ARG A 393 1.44 -37.23 -13.05
N GLU A 394 2.65 -37.80 -12.90
CA GLU A 394 3.72 -37.73 -13.91
C GLU A 394 4.19 -36.28 -14.22
N GLY A 395 3.89 -35.34 -13.32
CA GLY A 395 4.26 -33.93 -13.43
C GLY A 395 5.62 -33.63 -12.80
N LYS A 396 6.03 -32.37 -12.92
CA LYS A 396 7.28 -31.84 -12.35
C LYS A 396 6.99 -30.83 -11.24
N MET A 397 7.89 -30.73 -10.27
CA MET A 397 7.87 -29.68 -9.26
C MET A 397 9.26 -29.05 -9.12
N THR A 398 9.32 -27.70 -9.12
CA THR A 398 10.55 -26.92 -9.01
C THR A 398 10.39 -25.88 -7.90
N LEU A 399 11.42 -25.68 -7.08
CA LEU A 399 11.52 -24.58 -6.12
C LEU A 399 12.38 -23.46 -6.72
N LYS A 400 11.86 -22.24 -6.75
CA LYS A 400 12.56 -21.05 -7.27
C LYS A 400 12.80 -20.03 -6.17
N ASN A 401 13.86 -19.23 -6.34
CA ASN A 401 14.16 -18.09 -5.49
C ASN A 401 14.22 -18.45 -4.00
N VAL A 402 14.81 -19.59 -3.66
CA VAL A 402 14.89 -20.09 -2.27
C VAL A 402 15.83 -19.20 -1.47
N SER A 403 15.31 -18.51 -0.43
CA SER A 403 16.12 -17.67 0.47
C SER A 403 17.18 -18.52 1.22
N ASP A 404 18.30 -17.89 1.61
CA ASP A 404 19.41 -18.60 2.29
C ASP A 404 18.94 -19.30 3.56
N SER A 405 18.05 -18.68 4.35
CA SER A 405 17.49 -19.24 5.56
C SER A 405 16.63 -20.50 5.32
N VAL A 406 15.85 -20.52 4.25
CA VAL A 406 15.05 -21.69 3.86
C VAL A 406 15.93 -22.76 3.24
N ARG A 407 16.95 -22.37 2.46
CA ARG A 407 17.92 -23.30 1.87
C ARG A 407 18.69 -24.06 2.92
N GLU A 408 19.15 -23.39 3.98
CA GLU A 408 19.84 -24.04 5.10
C GLU A 408 18.96 -25.12 5.75
N ILE A 409 17.67 -24.86 5.93
CA ILE A 409 16.72 -25.85 6.48
C ILE A 409 16.53 -27.06 5.53
N LEU A 410 16.43 -26.79 4.21
CA LEU A 410 16.33 -27.85 3.20
C LEU A 410 17.58 -28.73 3.19
N ASP A 411 18.76 -28.13 3.31
CA ASP A 411 20.05 -28.86 3.36
C ASP A 411 20.18 -29.70 4.63
N MET A 412 19.87 -29.11 5.80
CA MET A 412 19.91 -29.81 7.08
C MET A 412 18.95 -31.01 7.15
N THR A 413 17.83 -30.95 6.45
CA THR A 413 16.81 -32.00 6.40
C THR A 413 17.01 -32.99 5.24
N GLY A 414 18.02 -32.75 4.39
CA GLY A 414 18.29 -33.57 3.19
C GLY A 414 17.28 -33.36 2.06
N MET A 415 16.37 -32.38 2.17
CA MET A 415 15.33 -32.15 1.17
C MET A 415 15.86 -31.47 -0.09
N SER A 416 16.99 -30.77 -0.01
CA SER A 416 17.69 -30.22 -1.18
C SER A 416 18.12 -31.28 -2.20
N TYR A 417 18.26 -32.54 -1.80
CA TYR A 417 18.52 -33.67 -2.71
C TYR A 417 17.25 -34.24 -3.36
N ILE A 418 16.08 -33.86 -2.90
CA ILE A 418 14.79 -34.38 -3.37
C ILE A 418 14.15 -33.43 -4.39
N PHE A 419 14.26 -32.12 -4.15
CA PHE A 419 13.65 -31.10 -4.96
C PHE A 419 14.58 -30.55 -6.04
N GLU A 420 14.03 -30.24 -7.21
CA GLU A 420 14.71 -29.42 -8.21
C GLU A 420 14.67 -27.97 -7.72
N ILE A 421 15.83 -27.34 -7.51
CA ILE A 421 15.97 -25.98 -6.98
C ILE A 421 16.69 -25.11 -8.02
N GLU A 422 16.04 -24.02 -8.46
CA GLU A 422 16.56 -23.03 -9.41
C GLU A 422 16.76 -21.67 -8.76
#